data_c359bc94de491a93332bcecb640656cb
#
_entry.id   c359bc94de491a93332bcecb640656cb
#
_cell.length_a   1.000
_cell.length_b   1.000
_cell.length_c   1.000
_cell.angle_alpha   90.00
_cell.angle_beta   90.00
_cell.angle_gamma   90.00
#
_symmetry.space_group_name_H-M   'P 1'
#
loop_
_entity.id
_entity.type
_entity.pdbx_description
1 polymer ?
#
loop_
_entity_poly.entity_id
_entity_poly.type
_entity_poly.pdbx_seq_one_letter_code
_entity_poly.pdbx_strand_id
1 'polypeptide(L)'
;GSHTFSFINAQNERFWVKFHMKSQQGIENLSNEEAISLIGTDRETHQRDLLNAIDQGNYPKWKMFVQVMTEEEAKTYRIHPFDLTKVWPHGDYPLIPVGEFELNRNPDNYFAQIEQAAFNPANIVPGIGFSPDKMLQGRLFSYGDAHRYRLGVNNYQIPVNASKCPYHSFHRDGAMRVDGNYGSTLGYEPNSFGEWKEQPKYKEPHLELYGSAYAHEFREDDEDYFSQPGNLFRLLTEDKKALLFKNTAAEVGGAQKFIQIRHIRNCYKADPAYGAGVANALGMTMDEVNNFHDPRI
;
A
#
# COMPACT_ATOMS: atom_id res chain seq x y z
N GLY A 1 -4.29 -4.69 -1.14
CA GLY A 1 -2.98 -4.16 -0.75
C GLY A 1 -1.99 -4.28 -1.89
N SER A 2 -1.07 -3.32 -1.98
CA SER A 2 -0.04 -3.35 -3.04
C SER A 2 1.10 -4.29 -2.71
N HIS A 3 1.51 -4.30 -1.43
CA HIS A 3 2.61 -5.14 -0.96
C HIS A 3 2.23 -6.60 -0.85
N THR A 4 3.21 -7.46 -1.11
CA THR A 4 3.15 -8.87 -0.74
C THR A 4 3.67 -9.02 0.68
N PHE A 5 2.90 -9.71 1.52
CA PHE A 5 3.29 -10.20 2.84
C PHE A 5 3.46 -11.72 2.78
N SER A 6 3.67 -12.36 3.92
CA SER A 6 3.66 -13.81 4.01
C SER A 6 2.68 -14.32 5.07
N PHE A 7 2.13 -15.51 4.84
CA PHE A 7 1.53 -16.36 5.86
C PHE A 7 2.51 -17.45 6.26
N ILE A 8 2.54 -17.79 7.53
CA ILE A 8 3.37 -18.85 8.08
C ILE A 8 2.44 -19.78 8.86
N ASN A 9 2.37 -21.05 8.44
CA ASN A 9 1.50 -22.03 9.03
C ASN A 9 2.14 -22.71 10.27
N ALA A 10 1.41 -23.63 10.90
CA ALA A 10 1.88 -24.35 12.09
C ALA A 10 3.06 -25.30 11.81
N GLN A 11 3.28 -25.68 10.57
CA GLN A 11 4.43 -26.47 10.11
C GLN A 11 5.66 -25.63 9.78
N ASN A 12 5.57 -24.31 10.02
CA ASN A 12 6.60 -23.33 9.69
C ASN A 12 6.87 -23.21 8.17
N GLU A 13 5.84 -23.43 7.36
CA GLU A 13 5.89 -23.24 5.91
C GLU A 13 5.37 -21.84 5.56
N ARG A 14 6.05 -21.17 4.62
CA ARG A 14 5.70 -19.82 4.16
C ARG A 14 4.88 -19.88 2.88
N PHE A 15 3.88 -18.97 2.81
CA PHE A 15 3.11 -18.66 1.61
C PHE A 15 3.08 -17.16 1.41
N TRP A 16 3.25 -16.70 0.20
CA TRP A 16 3.12 -15.28 -0.13
C TRP A 16 1.65 -14.89 -0.21
N VAL A 17 1.32 -13.71 0.28
CA VAL A 17 -0.07 -13.26 0.35
C VAL A 17 -0.22 -11.81 -0.06
N LYS A 18 -1.27 -11.51 -0.84
CA LYS A 18 -1.77 -10.14 -1.04
C LYS A 18 -3.16 -10.00 -0.43
N PHE A 19 -3.36 -8.92 0.33
CA PHE A 19 -4.63 -8.59 0.97
C PHE A 19 -5.45 -7.65 0.08
N HIS A 20 -6.75 -7.91 -0.04
CA HIS A 20 -7.68 -7.09 -0.81
C HIS A 20 -8.87 -6.68 0.04
N MET A 21 -9.23 -5.42 -0.02
CA MET A 21 -10.41 -4.86 0.65
C MET A 21 -11.30 -4.25 -0.42
N LYS A 22 -12.48 -4.86 -0.65
CA LYS A 22 -13.42 -4.45 -1.67
C LYS A 22 -14.59 -3.72 -1.03
N SER A 23 -14.75 -2.42 -1.39
CA SER A 23 -15.87 -1.60 -0.94
C SER A 23 -17.21 -2.20 -1.34
N GLN A 24 -18.20 -2.16 -0.43
CA GLN A 24 -19.58 -2.54 -0.70
C GLN A 24 -20.48 -1.33 -0.99
N GLN A 25 -19.95 -0.10 -0.87
CA GLN A 25 -20.63 1.14 -1.17
C GLN A 25 -20.58 1.51 -2.68
N GLY A 26 -19.89 0.71 -3.49
CA GLY A 26 -19.57 1.05 -4.88
C GLY A 26 -18.32 1.95 -4.97
N ILE A 27 -18.08 2.46 -6.18
CA ILE A 27 -16.94 3.34 -6.49
C ILE A 27 -17.47 4.50 -7.33
N GLU A 28 -17.35 5.70 -6.80
CA GLU A 28 -17.63 6.95 -7.51
C GLU A 28 -16.44 7.90 -7.35
N ASN A 29 -16.20 8.73 -8.35
CA ASN A 29 -15.12 9.70 -8.36
C ASN A 29 -15.66 11.07 -8.75
N LEU A 30 -15.16 12.13 -8.14
CA LEU A 30 -15.38 13.49 -8.56
C LEU A 30 -14.59 13.80 -9.84
N SER A 31 -15.08 14.73 -10.65
CA SER A 31 -14.25 15.38 -11.66
C SER A 31 -13.20 16.28 -10.99
N ASN A 32 -12.13 16.65 -11.72
CA ASN A 32 -11.13 17.57 -11.18
C ASN A 32 -11.73 18.93 -10.80
N GLU A 33 -12.65 19.44 -11.59
CA GLU A 33 -13.33 20.71 -11.35
C GLU A 33 -14.20 20.67 -10.07
N GLU A 34 -14.95 19.58 -9.88
CA GLU A 34 -15.73 19.36 -8.67
C GLU A 34 -14.82 19.23 -7.43
N ALA A 35 -13.72 18.49 -7.56
CA ALA A 35 -12.77 18.32 -6.46
C ALA A 35 -12.13 19.66 -6.06
N ILE A 36 -11.70 20.48 -7.03
CA ILE A 36 -11.12 21.80 -6.78
C ILE A 36 -12.15 22.72 -6.09
N SER A 37 -13.38 22.76 -6.58
CA SER A 37 -14.46 23.55 -5.98
C SER A 37 -14.76 23.12 -4.55
N LEU A 38 -14.85 21.80 -4.34
CA LEU A 38 -15.14 21.21 -3.03
C LEU A 38 -14.03 21.48 -2.01
N ILE A 39 -12.78 21.33 -2.39
CA ILE A 39 -11.63 21.64 -1.52
C ILE A 39 -11.66 23.12 -1.07
N GLY A 40 -12.09 24.01 -1.97
CA GLY A 40 -12.19 25.43 -1.65
C GLY A 40 -13.30 25.78 -0.67
N THR A 41 -14.31 24.94 -0.52
CA THR A 41 -15.50 25.17 0.32
C THR A 41 -15.58 24.25 1.52
N ASP A 42 -15.25 22.97 1.37
CA ASP A 42 -15.26 21.95 2.44
C ASP A 42 -14.24 20.85 2.16
N ARG A 43 -13.00 21.08 2.56
CA ARG A 43 -11.91 20.08 2.42
C ARG A 43 -12.11 18.84 3.28
N GLU A 44 -12.97 18.90 4.30
CA GLU A 44 -13.23 17.80 5.25
C GLU A 44 -14.45 16.95 4.83
N THR A 45 -14.88 17.04 3.58
CA THR A 45 -16.10 16.41 3.10
C THR A 45 -16.13 14.88 3.31
N HIS A 46 -15.03 14.18 3.08
CA HIS A 46 -14.94 12.73 3.30
C HIS A 46 -15.08 12.34 4.76
N GLN A 47 -14.47 13.12 5.66
CA GLN A 47 -14.59 12.92 7.10
C GLN A 47 -16.02 13.16 7.57
N ARG A 48 -16.66 14.22 7.08
CA ARG A 48 -18.06 14.54 7.37
C ARG A 48 -19.02 13.46 6.86
N ASP A 49 -18.78 12.95 5.65
CA ASP A 49 -19.59 11.87 5.07
C ASP A 49 -19.52 10.62 5.95
N LEU A 50 -18.31 10.18 6.33
CA LEU A 50 -18.13 9.00 7.18
C LEU A 50 -18.78 9.18 8.55
N LEU A 51 -18.58 10.34 9.19
CA LEU A 51 -19.18 10.64 10.49
C LEU A 51 -20.71 10.55 10.43
N ASN A 52 -21.31 11.23 9.44
CA ASN A 52 -22.75 11.27 9.27
C ASN A 52 -23.32 9.88 8.90
N ALA A 53 -22.64 9.12 8.05
CA ALA A 53 -23.07 7.77 7.70
C ALA A 53 -23.17 6.86 8.92
N ILE A 54 -22.17 6.93 9.80
CA ILE A 54 -22.15 6.14 11.06
C ILE A 54 -23.25 6.61 12.02
N ASP A 55 -23.42 7.93 12.21
CA ASP A 55 -24.47 8.48 13.09
C ASP A 55 -25.88 8.12 12.61
N GLN A 56 -26.08 7.99 11.30
CA GLN A 56 -27.35 7.61 10.69
C GLN A 56 -27.57 6.09 10.65
N GLY A 57 -26.60 5.27 11.07
CA GLY A 57 -26.67 3.82 11.00
C GLY A 57 -26.39 3.23 9.60
N ASN A 58 -25.93 4.05 8.66
CA ASN A 58 -25.54 3.63 7.30
C ASN A 58 -24.06 3.22 7.30
N TYR A 59 -23.76 2.12 7.94
CA TYR A 59 -22.39 1.68 8.20
C TYR A 59 -21.66 1.25 6.93
N PRO A 60 -20.53 1.89 6.57
CA PRO A 60 -19.70 1.46 5.45
C PRO A 60 -19.03 0.12 5.71
N LYS A 61 -18.98 -0.73 4.68
CA LYS A 61 -18.50 -2.12 4.76
C LYS A 61 -17.50 -2.46 3.66
N TRP A 62 -16.58 -3.36 3.97
CA TRP A 62 -15.64 -3.93 3.01
C TRP A 62 -15.56 -5.43 3.17
N LYS A 63 -15.57 -6.14 2.04
CA LYS A 63 -15.20 -7.55 2.01
C LYS A 63 -13.70 -7.68 1.92
N MET A 64 -13.13 -8.54 2.76
CA MET A 64 -11.72 -8.86 2.77
C MET A 64 -11.47 -10.16 2.04
N PHE A 65 -10.47 -10.14 1.15
CA PHE A 65 -10.01 -11.30 0.40
C PHE A 65 -8.49 -11.41 0.50
N VAL A 66 -7.97 -12.59 0.23
CA VAL A 66 -6.55 -12.83 0.04
C VAL A 66 -6.29 -13.54 -1.29
N GLN A 67 -5.13 -13.29 -1.87
CA GLN A 67 -4.53 -14.15 -2.90
C GLN A 67 -3.31 -14.81 -2.26
N VAL A 68 -3.11 -16.10 -2.52
CA VAL A 68 -2.04 -16.89 -1.90
C VAL A 68 -1.21 -17.55 -2.99
N MET A 69 0.12 -17.50 -2.85
CA MET A 69 1.10 -18.07 -3.75
C MET A 69 2.13 -18.85 -2.93
N THR A 70 2.54 -20.02 -3.36
CA THR A 70 3.61 -20.77 -2.70
C THR A 70 4.98 -20.12 -2.93
N GLU A 71 5.97 -20.42 -2.08
CA GLU A 71 7.35 -19.97 -2.30
C GLU A 71 7.93 -20.49 -3.62
N GLU A 72 7.59 -21.71 -4.00
CA GLU A 72 8.09 -22.31 -5.23
C GLU A 72 7.49 -21.67 -6.49
N GLU A 73 6.18 -21.39 -6.49
CA GLU A 73 5.54 -20.65 -7.58
C GLU A 73 6.14 -19.26 -7.77
N ALA A 74 6.46 -18.58 -6.68
CA ALA A 74 7.02 -17.24 -6.71
C ALA A 74 8.36 -17.15 -7.45
N LYS A 75 9.16 -18.21 -7.42
CA LYS A 75 10.47 -18.27 -8.10
C LYS A 75 10.37 -18.19 -9.62
N THR A 76 9.28 -18.72 -10.19
CA THR A 76 9.13 -18.88 -11.65
C THR A 76 7.89 -18.17 -12.21
N TYR A 77 7.09 -17.54 -11.37
CA TYR A 77 5.89 -16.84 -11.84
C TYR A 77 6.25 -15.72 -12.81
N ARG A 78 5.51 -15.60 -13.91
CA ARG A 78 5.78 -14.66 -15.01
C ARG A 78 5.75 -13.18 -14.64
N ILE A 79 5.09 -12.83 -13.52
CA ILE A 79 5.04 -11.47 -13.00
C ILE A 79 5.83 -11.44 -11.69
N HIS A 80 6.68 -10.44 -11.50
CA HIS A 80 7.46 -10.28 -10.28
C HIS A 80 6.53 -10.18 -9.04
N PRO A 81 6.51 -11.18 -8.16
CA PRO A 81 5.49 -11.25 -7.09
C PRO A 81 5.68 -10.21 -5.98
N PHE A 82 6.87 -9.62 -5.88
CA PHE A 82 7.22 -8.62 -4.86
C PHE A 82 7.34 -7.20 -5.42
N ASP A 83 7.01 -6.99 -6.69
CA ASP A 83 6.87 -5.66 -7.25
C ASP A 83 5.49 -5.10 -6.87
N LEU A 84 5.48 -4.08 -6.01
CA LEU A 84 4.24 -3.47 -5.53
C LEU A 84 3.41 -2.78 -6.63
N THR A 85 4.02 -2.47 -7.77
CA THR A 85 3.33 -1.87 -8.93
C THR A 85 2.56 -2.90 -9.76
N LYS A 86 2.78 -4.19 -9.51
CA LYS A 86 2.16 -5.30 -10.24
C LYS A 86 1.01 -5.92 -9.44
N VAL A 87 -0.03 -6.30 -10.16
CA VAL A 87 -1.12 -7.13 -9.61
C VAL A 87 -0.91 -8.59 -10.00
N TRP A 88 -1.40 -9.50 -9.16
CA TRP A 88 -1.55 -10.90 -9.52
C TRP A 88 -2.92 -11.05 -10.17
N PRO A 89 -3.00 -11.41 -11.48
CA PRO A 89 -4.27 -11.61 -12.16
C PRO A 89 -5.17 -12.61 -11.42
N HIS A 90 -6.45 -12.28 -11.27
CA HIS A 90 -7.39 -13.14 -10.54
C HIS A 90 -7.62 -14.49 -11.25
N GLY A 91 -7.32 -14.58 -12.56
CA GLY A 91 -7.35 -15.84 -13.29
C GLY A 91 -6.23 -16.81 -12.88
N ASP A 92 -5.07 -16.28 -12.47
CA ASP A 92 -3.94 -17.08 -12.01
C ASP A 92 -4.04 -17.36 -10.50
N TYR A 93 -4.38 -16.33 -9.71
CA TYR A 93 -4.56 -16.41 -8.27
C TYR A 93 -5.93 -15.84 -7.89
N PRO A 94 -6.96 -16.69 -7.74
CA PRO A 94 -8.31 -16.25 -7.39
C PRO A 94 -8.38 -15.57 -6.03
N LEU A 95 -9.33 -14.66 -5.88
CA LEU A 95 -9.64 -14.04 -4.59
C LEU A 95 -10.31 -15.05 -3.65
N ILE A 96 -9.69 -15.33 -2.52
CA ILE A 96 -10.21 -16.19 -1.46
C ILE A 96 -10.88 -15.30 -0.42
N PRO A 97 -12.20 -15.45 -0.15
CA PRO A 97 -12.88 -14.63 0.84
C PRO A 97 -12.41 -14.98 2.27
N VAL A 98 -12.13 -13.95 3.06
CA VAL A 98 -11.68 -14.10 4.46
C VAL A 98 -12.76 -13.61 5.42
N GLY A 99 -13.43 -12.50 5.12
CA GLY A 99 -14.44 -11.91 5.98
C GLY A 99 -14.89 -10.54 5.51
N GLU A 100 -15.55 -9.85 6.44
CA GLU A 100 -16.08 -8.51 6.23
C GLU A 100 -15.76 -7.65 7.44
N PHE A 101 -15.52 -6.36 7.23
CA PHE A 101 -15.47 -5.40 8.31
C PHE A 101 -16.36 -4.20 8.02
N GLU A 102 -16.83 -3.60 9.09
CA GLU A 102 -17.80 -2.51 9.10
C GLU A 102 -17.29 -1.39 10.01
N LEU A 103 -17.45 -0.16 9.59
CA LEU A 103 -17.21 1.01 10.42
C LEU A 103 -18.54 1.47 11.03
N ASN A 104 -18.77 1.17 12.31
CA ASN A 104 -20.05 1.32 12.97
C ASN A 104 -20.00 2.15 14.26
N ARG A 105 -18.90 2.82 14.55
CA ARG A 105 -18.75 3.67 15.72
C ARG A 105 -17.84 4.85 15.43
N ASN A 106 -18.34 6.05 15.70
CA ASN A 106 -17.55 7.25 15.71
C ASN A 106 -16.64 7.34 16.95
N PRO A 107 -15.51 8.07 16.90
CA PRO A 107 -14.67 8.30 18.06
C PRO A 107 -15.36 9.26 19.05
N ASP A 108 -15.13 9.04 20.35
CA ASP A 108 -15.59 9.96 21.40
C ASP A 108 -14.67 11.19 21.50
N ASN A 109 -13.38 11.01 21.17
CA ASN A 109 -12.39 12.08 21.13
C ASN A 109 -11.53 11.90 19.87
N TYR A 110 -11.77 12.75 18.88
CA TYR A 110 -11.11 12.69 17.58
C TYR A 110 -9.58 12.79 17.69
N PHE A 111 -9.08 13.72 18.51
CA PHE A 111 -7.63 13.88 18.67
C PHE A 111 -6.99 12.63 19.29
N ALA A 112 -7.54 12.16 20.41
CA ALA A 112 -6.97 11.02 21.12
C ALA A 112 -7.05 9.69 20.34
N GLN A 113 -8.13 9.48 19.60
CA GLN A 113 -8.46 8.18 18.99
C GLN A 113 -8.17 8.12 17.49
N ILE A 114 -8.08 9.26 16.81
CA ILE A 114 -7.84 9.32 15.36
C ILE A 114 -6.52 10.01 15.03
N GLU A 115 -6.30 11.25 15.46
CA GLU A 115 -5.08 11.98 15.10
C GLU A 115 -3.81 11.38 15.69
N GLN A 116 -3.91 10.74 16.85
CA GLN A 116 -2.78 10.04 17.47
C GLN A 116 -2.64 8.57 17.02
N ALA A 117 -3.52 8.06 16.19
CA ALA A 117 -3.37 6.72 15.64
C ALA A 117 -2.10 6.62 14.79
N ALA A 118 -1.34 5.54 15.00
CA ALA A 118 -0.03 5.34 14.38
C ALA A 118 0.05 3.94 13.73
N PHE A 119 -0.46 3.85 12.50
CA PHE A 119 -0.35 2.63 11.72
C PHE A 119 1.09 2.40 11.26
N ASN A 120 1.56 1.16 11.40
CA ASN A 120 2.89 0.75 10.98
C ASN A 120 2.82 -0.63 10.34
N PRO A 121 3.32 -0.82 9.10
CA PRO A 121 3.34 -2.14 8.47
C PRO A 121 4.18 -3.18 9.22
N ALA A 122 5.07 -2.75 10.12
CA ALA A 122 5.82 -3.63 11.01
C ALA A 122 4.95 -4.23 12.14
N ASN A 123 3.76 -3.71 12.40
CA ASN A 123 2.85 -4.22 13.42
C ASN A 123 2.07 -5.42 12.88
N ILE A 124 2.70 -6.58 12.88
CA ILE A 124 2.14 -7.85 12.45
C ILE A 124 1.78 -8.72 13.65
N VAL A 125 1.04 -9.78 13.38
CA VAL A 125 0.67 -10.80 14.37
C VAL A 125 1.32 -12.15 14.02
N PRO A 126 1.45 -13.09 14.98
CA PRO A 126 1.97 -14.43 14.70
C PRO A 126 1.23 -15.09 13.53
N GLY A 127 2.00 -15.67 12.60
CA GLY A 127 1.48 -16.26 11.37
C GLY A 127 1.44 -15.31 10.17
N ILE A 128 1.74 -14.03 10.37
CA ILE A 128 1.97 -13.06 9.30
C ILE A 128 3.43 -12.62 9.35
N GLY A 129 4.12 -12.66 8.21
CA GLY A 129 5.49 -12.19 8.04
C GLY A 129 5.62 -11.21 6.88
N PHE A 130 6.84 -10.77 6.63
CA PHE A 130 7.17 -9.84 5.55
C PHE A 130 7.56 -10.58 4.27
N SER A 131 7.91 -9.84 3.25
CA SER A 131 8.41 -10.35 1.98
C SER A 131 9.64 -9.58 1.51
N PRO A 132 10.34 -10.04 0.46
CA PRO A 132 11.44 -9.31 -0.17
C PRO A 132 11.06 -8.02 -0.90
N ASP A 133 9.80 -7.62 -0.91
CA ASP A 133 9.36 -6.33 -1.48
C ASP A 133 10.19 -5.19 -0.89
N LYS A 134 11.03 -4.55 -1.71
CA LYS A 134 11.97 -3.52 -1.27
C LYS A 134 11.28 -2.31 -0.66
N MET A 135 10.14 -1.90 -1.20
CA MET A 135 9.38 -0.78 -0.67
C MET A 135 8.77 -1.15 0.69
N LEU A 136 8.27 -2.38 0.86
CA LEU A 136 7.81 -2.85 2.16
C LEU A 136 8.94 -2.81 3.18
N GLN A 137 10.11 -3.34 2.83
CA GLN A 137 11.29 -3.33 3.70
C GLN A 137 11.66 -1.90 4.15
N GLY A 138 11.65 -0.94 3.22
CA GLY A 138 11.88 0.48 3.55
C GLY A 138 10.80 1.04 4.47
N ARG A 139 9.55 0.67 4.28
CA ARG A 139 8.41 1.11 5.11
C ARG A 139 8.46 0.57 6.55
N LEU A 140 9.08 -0.60 6.78
CA LEU A 140 9.26 -1.13 8.14
C LEU A 140 10.08 -0.18 9.03
N PHE A 141 11.03 0.56 8.45
CA PHE A 141 11.83 1.55 9.17
C PHE A 141 11.17 2.93 9.23
N SER A 142 10.63 3.39 8.10
CA SER A 142 10.17 4.78 7.96
C SER A 142 8.99 5.12 8.88
N TYR A 143 8.04 4.20 9.07
CA TYR A 143 6.87 4.47 9.91
C TYR A 143 7.23 4.54 11.40
N GLY A 144 8.11 3.66 11.88
CA GLY A 144 8.59 3.73 13.25
C GLY A 144 9.32 5.03 13.54
N ASP A 145 10.15 5.51 12.62
CA ASP A 145 10.85 6.79 12.73
C ASP A 145 9.87 7.98 12.70
N ALA A 146 8.98 8.01 11.72
CA ALA A 146 7.99 9.07 11.60
C ALA A 146 7.11 9.21 12.84
N HIS A 147 6.69 8.12 13.46
CA HIS A 147 5.83 8.16 14.64
C HIS A 147 6.57 8.54 15.91
N ARG A 148 7.85 8.19 16.04
CA ARG A 148 8.70 8.73 17.13
C ARG A 148 8.83 10.24 17.03
N TYR A 149 8.95 10.78 15.84
CA TYR A 149 9.00 12.23 15.61
C TYR A 149 7.64 12.90 15.83
N ARG A 150 6.56 12.34 15.25
CA ARG A 150 5.22 12.93 15.29
C ARG A 150 4.56 12.84 16.67
N LEU A 151 4.70 11.72 17.37
CA LEU A 151 3.97 11.40 18.60
C LEU A 151 4.89 11.18 19.82
N GLY A 152 6.17 10.98 19.61
CA GLY A 152 7.14 10.72 20.68
C GLY A 152 7.55 9.26 20.81
N VAL A 153 8.56 9.02 21.64
CA VAL A 153 9.17 7.68 21.84
C VAL A 153 8.20 6.65 22.43
N ASN A 154 7.19 7.12 23.18
CA ASN A 154 6.17 6.28 23.81
C ASN A 154 4.89 6.16 22.99
N ASN A 155 4.93 6.37 21.67
CA ASN A 155 3.74 6.30 20.82
C ASN A 155 3.00 4.96 20.89
N TYR A 156 3.69 3.86 21.18
CA TYR A 156 3.10 2.53 21.37
C TYR A 156 2.27 2.41 22.66
N GLN A 157 2.40 3.36 23.61
CA GLN A 157 1.67 3.37 24.87
C GLN A 157 0.38 4.22 24.79
N ILE A 158 0.23 5.03 23.76
CA ILE A 158 -1.00 5.78 23.52
C ILE A 158 -2.16 4.80 23.41
N PRO A 159 -3.28 4.97 24.11
CA PRO A 159 -4.35 3.96 24.18
C PRO A 159 -4.86 3.45 22.83
N VAL A 160 -4.92 4.31 21.81
CA VAL A 160 -5.35 3.93 20.46
C VAL A 160 -4.34 3.01 19.77
N ASN A 161 -3.05 3.08 20.12
CA ASN A 161 -1.95 2.31 19.53
C ASN A 161 -1.54 1.12 20.38
N ALA A 162 -1.89 1.12 21.66
CA ALA A 162 -1.48 0.09 22.60
C ALA A 162 -2.10 -1.28 22.26
N SER A 163 -1.31 -2.35 22.37
CA SER A 163 -1.82 -3.70 22.25
C SER A 163 -2.86 -3.99 23.34
N LYS A 164 -3.99 -4.58 22.95
CA LYS A 164 -5.04 -5.03 23.88
C LYS A 164 -4.78 -6.42 24.47
N CYS A 165 -3.87 -7.16 23.86
CA CYS A 165 -3.46 -8.47 24.37
C CYS A 165 -2.35 -8.29 25.42
N PRO A 166 -2.20 -9.23 26.39
CA PRO A 166 -1.02 -9.26 27.25
C PRO A 166 0.25 -9.32 26.40
N TYR A 167 1.02 -8.27 26.45
CA TYR A 167 2.19 -8.07 25.59
C TYR A 167 3.32 -7.46 26.40
N HIS A 168 4.45 -8.12 26.40
CA HIS A 168 5.67 -7.61 27.03
C HIS A 168 6.51 -6.89 25.98
N SER A 169 7.00 -5.71 26.33
CA SER A 169 7.81 -4.86 25.46
C SER A 169 9.09 -4.46 26.18
N PHE A 170 10.18 -4.42 25.44
CA PHE A 170 11.43 -3.82 25.91
C PHE A 170 11.44 -2.30 25.85
N HIS A 171 10.38 -1.67 25.36
CA HIS A 171 10.22 -0.23 25.37
C HIS A 171 9.98 0.24 26.81
N ARG A 172 11.01 0.87 27.37
CA ARG A 172 11.04 1.37 28.72
C ARG A 172 11.42 2.83 28.74
N ASP A 173 11.03 3.52 29.79
CA ASP A 173 11.44 4.90 30.03
C ASP A 173 11.05 5.86 28.87
N GLY A 174 11.65 7.04 28.85
CA GLY A 174 11.38 8.05 27.83
C GLY A 174 10.31 9.06 28.26
N ALA A 175 10.22 10.15 27.52
CA ALA A 175 9.34 11.27 27.84
C ALA A 175 7.87 10.82 27.95
N MET A 176 7.19 11.36 28.95
CA MET A 176 5.75 11.11 29.25
C MET A 176 5.42 9.66 29.62
N ARG A 177 6.40 8.83 29.97
CA ARG A 177 6.15 7.48 30.48
C ARG A 177 5.63 7.56 31.92
N VAL A 178 4.50 6.91 32.23
CA VAL A 178 3.84 6.97 33.55
C VAL A 178 3.38 5.59 34.06
N ASP A 179 3.56 4.55 33.27
CA ASP A 179 3.21 3.16 33.62
C ASP A 179 4.41 2.40 34.18
N GLY A 180 4.17 1.19 34.67
CA GLY A 180 5.23 0.35 35.26
C GLY A 180 6.12 -0.36 34.23
N ASN A 181 7.04 -1.17 34.73
CA ASN A 181 8.01 -1.92 33.91
C ASN A 181 7.52 -3.31 33.48
N TYR A 182 6.20 -3.55 33.47
CA TYR A 182 5.61 -4.85 33.13
C TYR A 182 6.19 -6.06 33.91
N GLY A 183 6.56 -5.83 35.17
CA GLY A 183 7.06 -6.88 36.07
C GLY A 183 8.55 -7.16 35.98
N SER A 184 9.31 -6.49 35.14
CA SER A 184 10.76 -6.63 35.03
C SER A 184 11.52 -5.30 35.02
N THR A 185 12.73 -5.32 35.56
CA THR A 185 13.71 -4.22 35.44
C THR A 185 14.62 -4.37 34.23
N LEU A 186 14.57 -5.53 33.54
CA LEU A 186 15.40 -5.83 32.39
C LEU A 186 14.79 -5.28 31.11
N GLY A 187 15.60 -4.64 30.28
CA GLY A 187 15.18 -4.04 29.02
C GLY A 187 15.88 -4.63 27.79
N TYR A 188 16.43 -5.85 27.88
CA TYR A 188 17.16 -6.47 26.78
C TYR A 188 17.06 -7.99 26.79
N GLU A 189 17.26 -8.58 25.61
CA GLU A 189 17.30 -10.02 25.37
C GLU A 189 18.46 -10.33 24.41
N PRO A 190 19.14 -11.47 24.54
CA PRO A 190 19.09 -12.40 25.67
C PRO A 190 19.74 -11.81 26.94
N ASN A 191 19.37 -12.32 28.09
CA ASN A 191 19.93 -11.92 29.36
C ASN A 191 20.23 -13.13 30.27
N SER A 192 21.09 -12.95 31.30
CA SER A 192 21.49 -14.01 32.20
C SER A 192 20.40 -14.45 33.19
N PHE A 193 19.31 -13.73 33.27
CA PHE A 193 18.19 -14.00 34.20
C PHE A 193 17.11 -14.88 33.59
N GLY A 194 17.17 -15.13 32.26
CA GLY A 194 16.22 -15.95 31.55
C GLY A 194 14.83 -15.34 31.39
N GLU A 195 14.72 -14.03 31.56
CA GLU A 195 13.49 -13.26 31.29
C GLU A 195 13.42 -12.82 29.82
N TRP A 196 12.19 -12.60 29.33
CA TRP A 196 11.93 -12.16 27.95
C TRP A 196 12.58 -13.09 26.91
N LYS A 197 12.08 -14.34 26.86
CA LYS A 197 12.60 -15.33 25.91
C LYS A 197 11.87 -15.25 24.58
N GLU A 198 12.66 -15.36 23.51
CA GLU A 198 12.13 -15.61 22.17
C GLU A 198 11.20 -16.84 22.17
N GLN A 199 10.16 -16.81 21.34
CA GLN A 199 9.23 -17.93 21.17
C GLN A 199 9.53 -18.66 19.84
N PRO A 200 10.28 -19.77 19.86
CA PRO A 200 10.77 -20.41 18.63
C PRO A 200 9.66 -20.83 17.65
N LYS A 201 8.46 -21.12 18.15
CA LYS A 201 7.30 -21.50 17.31
C LYS A 201 6.80 -20.39 16.38
N TYR A 202 7.22 -19.14 16.62
CA TYR A 202 6.86 -17.98 15.78
C TYR A 202 8.02 -17.49 14.92
N LYS A 203 9.16 -18.21 14.95
CA LYS A 203 10.30 -17.88 14.11
C LYS A 203 9.93 -18.02 12.65
N GLU A 204 10.24 -17.01 11.85
CA GLU A 204 10.04 -17.08 10.40
C GLU A 204 10.92 -18.16 9.77
N PRO A 205 10.40 -18.90 8.77
CA PRO A 205 11.24 -19.81 7.98
C PRO A 205 12.34 -19.05 7.26
N HIS A 206 13.48 -19.71 7.08
CA HIS A 206 14.61 -19.12 6.37
C HIS A 206 14.22 -18.83 4.91
N LEU A 207 14.57 -17.65 4.41
CA LEU A 207 14.45 -17.29 3.00
C LEU A 207 15.83 -17.39 2.36
N GLU A 208 16.00 -18.29 1.40
CA GLU A 208 17.24 -18.42 0.65
C GLU A 208 17.39 -17.26 -0.34
N LEU A 209 18.58 -16.67 -0.38
CA LEU A 209 18.98 -15.64 -1.32
C LEU A 209 20.04 -16.20 -2.27
N TYR A 210 19.92 -15.90 -3.55
CA TYR A 210 20.84 -16.28 -4.59
C TYR A 210 21.49 -15.02 -5.20
N GLY A 211 22.76 -15.12 -5.57
CA GLY A 211 23.49 -14.01 -6.19
C GLY A 211 24.07 -13.00 -5.18
N SER A 212 24.20 -11.76 -5.63
CA SER A 212 24.77 -10.69 -4.80
C SER A 212 23.74 -10.12 -3.81
N ALA A 213 24.10 -10.07 -2.54
CA ALA A 213 23.28 -9.44 -1.50
C ALA A 213 23.45 -7.92 -1.44
N TYR A 214 24.40 -7.34 -2.17
CA TYR A 214 24.69 -5.90 -2.13
C TYR A 214 23.55 -5.04 -2.66
N ALA A 215 22.96 -5.46 -3.78
CA ALA A 215 21.82 -4.79 -4.40
C ALA A 215 20.82 -5.87 -4.85
N HIS A 216 20.31 -6.65 -3.88
CA HIS A 216 19.46 -7.78 -4.18
C HIS A 216 18.19 -7.35 -4.90
N GLU A 217 17.98 -7.91 -6.08
CA GLU A 217 16.70 -7.96 -6.77
C GLU A 217 16.21 -9.40 -6.72
N PHE A 218 15.00 -9.63 -6.22
CA PHE A 218 14.44 -10.97 -6.18
C PHE A 218 14.28 -11.54 -7.59
N ARG A 219 13.90 -10.69 -8.53
CA ARG A 219 13.85 -11.00 -9.96
C ARG A 219 14.20 -9.75 -10.77
N GLU A 220 15.04 -9.92 -11.78
CA GLU A 220 15.47 -8.86 -12.71
C GLU A 220 14.85 -9.01 -14.11
N ASP A 221 14.11 -10.09 -14.35
CA ASP A 221 13.63 -10.52 -15.67
C ASP A 221 12.23 -9.99 -16.04
N ASP A 222 11.54 -9.31 -15.13
CA ASP A 222 10.22 -8.72 -15.38
C ASP A 222 10.34 -7.22 -15.68
N GLU A 223 10.53 -6.86 -16.94
CA GLU A 223 10.61 -5.47 -17.43
C GLU A 223 9.30 -4.96 -18.03
N ASP A 224 8.21 -5.72 -17.97
CA ASP A 224 6.92 -5.27 -18.50
C ASP A 224 6.20 -4.30 -17.56
N TYR A 225 6.33 -3.02 -17.84
CA TYR A 225 5.66 -1.93 -17.12
C TYR A 225 4.43 -1.37 -17.85
N PHE A 226 4.03 -1.94 -18.98
CA PHE A 226 3.01 -1.40 -19.87
C PHE A 226 1.76 -2.27 -20.00
N SER A 227 1.88 -3.57 -19.96
CA SER A 227 0.74 -4.49 -20.17
C SER A 227 -0.37 -4.30 -19.15
N GLN A 228 -0.06 -4.21 -17.85
CA GLN A 228 -1.08 -4.06 -16.81
C GLN A 228 -1.77 -2.69 -16.84
N PRO A 229 -1.09 -1.54 -17.00
CA PRO A 229 -1.76 -0.27 -17.26
C PRO A 229 -2.65 -0.29 -18.50
N GLY A 230 -2.20 -0.90 -19.60
CA GLY A 230 -3.01 -1.10 -20.81
C GLY A 230 -4.26 -1.94 -20.56
N ASN A 231 -4.13 -3.03 -19.78
CA ASN A 231 -5.28 -3.85 -19.38
C ASN A 231 -6.31 -3.04 -18.59
N LEU A 232 -5.88 -2.21 -17.65
CA LEU A 232 -6.78 -1.33 -16.90
C LEU A 232 -7.44 -0.29 -17.82
N PHE A 233 -6.67 0.34 -18.70
CA PHE A 233 -7.20 1.32 -19.67
C PHE A 233 -8.31 0.74 -20.52
N ARG A 234 -8.16 -0.48 -21.01
CA ARG A 234 -9.19 -1.16 -21.83
C ARG A 234 -10.47 -1.48 -21.07
N LEU A 235 -10.42 -1.57 -19.73
CA LEU A 235 -11.62 -1.77 -18.88
C LEU A 235 -12.39 -0.48 -18.61
N LEU A 236 -11.80 0.69 -18.87
CA LEU A 236 -12.46 1.97 -18.64
C LEU A 236 -13.58 2.19 -19.67
N THR A 237 -14.68 2.80 -19.22
CA THR A 237 -15.73 3.30 -20.09
C THR A 237 -15.25 4.51 -20.89
N GLU A 238 -15.91 4.84 -22.00
CA GLU A 238 -15.45 5.92 -22.88
C GLU A 238 -15.43 7.30 -22.19
N ASP A 239 -16.39 7.57 -21.31
CA ASP A 239 -16.41 8.78 -20.47
C ASP A 239 -15.22 8.83 -19.51
N LYS A 240 -14.84 7.69 -18.91
CA LYS A 240 -13.65 7.61 -18.04
C LYS A 240 -12.34 7.74 -18.82
N LYS A 241 -12.26 7.21 -20.04
CA LYS A 241 -11.12 7.44 -20.94
C LYS A 241 -11.00 8.91 -21.32
N ALA A 242 -12.12 9.56 -21.69
CA ALA A 242 -12.11 10.99 -22.00
C ALA A 242 -11.65 11.85 -20.81
N LEU A 243 -12.12 11.53 -19.61
CA LEU A 243 -11.68 12.19 -18.38
C LEU A 243 -10.20 11.96 -18.10
N LEU A 244 -9.69 10.73 -18.30
CA LEU A 244 -8.26 10.42 -18.16
C LEU A 244 -7.41 11.25 -19.11
N PHE A 245 -7.82 11.37 -20.39
CA PHE A 245 -7.09 12.19 -21.36
C PHE A 245 -7.05 13.67 -20.98
N LYS A 246 -8.21 14.21 -20.58
CA LYS A 246 -8.37 15.60 -20.12
C LYS A 246 -7.47 15.88 -18.90
N ASN A 247 -7.53 15.05 -17.89
CA ASN A 247 -6.77 15.22 -16.66
C ASN A 247 -5.27 15.10 -16.92
N THR A 248 -4.85 14.10 -17.72
CA THR A 248 -3.43 13.93 -18.09
C THR A 248 -2.92 15.16 -18.87
N ALA A 249 -3.70 15.67 -19.81
CA ALA A 249 -3.33 16.84 -20.58
C ALA A 249 -3.21 18.10 -19.71
N ALA A 250 -4.12 18.28 -18.73
CA ALA A 250 -4.08 19.40 -17.79
C ALA A 250 -2.79 19.38 -16.94
N GLU A 251 -2.40 18.21 -16.44
CA GLU A 251 -1.22 18.05 -15.57
C GLU A 251 0.11 18.20 -16.36
N VAL A 252 0.19 17.62 -17.56
CA VAL A 252 1.43 17.58 -18.34
C VAL A 252 1.55 18.75 -19.34
N GLY A 253 0.45 19.45 -19.60
CA GLY A 253 0.36 20.50 -20.64
C GLY A 253 1.27 21.70 -20.39
N GLY A 254 1.60 22.01 -19.13
CA GLY A 254 2.55 23.06 -18.77
C GLY A 254 4.03 22.68 -18.96
N ALA A 255 4.34 21.40 -19.24
CA ALA A 255 5.70 20.95 -19.47
C ALA A 255 6.20 21.30 -20.88
N GLN A 256 7.52 21.28 -21.08
CA GLN A 256 8.10 21.48 -22.41
C GLN A 256 7.66 20.36 -23.38
N LYS A 257 7.48 20.70 -24.66
CA LYS A 257 6.94 19.79 -25.69
C LYS A 257 7.62 18.41 -25.72
N PHE A 258 8.93 18.36 -25.58
CA PHE A 258 9.65 17.06 -25.59
C PHE A 258 9.28 16.18 -24.41
N ILE A 259 8.95 16.75 -23.23
CA ILE A 259 8.49 16.02 -22.04
C ILE A 259 7.09 15.48 -22.29
N GLN A 260 6.19 16.31 -22.83
CA GLN A 260 4.85 15.88 -23.23
C GLN A 260 4.91 14.70 -24.20
N ILE A 261 5.77 14.78 -25.22
CA ILE A 261 5.97 13.71 -26.21
C ILE A 261 6.49 12.42 -25.57
N ARG A 262 7.45 12.50 -24.67
CA ARG A 262 7.92 11.32 -23.92
C ARG A 262 6.80 10.67 -23.13
N HIS A 263 5.97 11.47 -22.47
CA HIS A 263 4.82 10.97 -21.73
C HIS A 263 3.80 10.30 -22.65
N ILE A 264 3.43 10.92 -23.77
CA ILE A 264 2.54 10.35 -24.77
C ILE A 264 3.07 8.99 -25.28
N ARG A 265 4.37 8.89 -25.56
CA ARG A 265 5.00 7.63 -25.99
C ARG A 265 4.91 6.54 -24.92
N ASN A 266 5.00 6.87 -23.64
CA ASN A 266 4.80 5.91 -22.55
C ASN A 266 3.33 5.44 -22.47
N CYS A 267 2.37 6.37 -22.61
CA CYS A 267 0.95 6.02 -22.69
C CYS A 267 0.67 5.10 -23.90
N TYR A 268 1.29 5.41 -25.05
CA TYR A 268 1.13 4.62 -26.27
C TYR A 268 1.70 3.18 -26.14
N LYS A 269 2.79 3.00 -25.40
CA LYS A 269 3.32 1.66 -25.09
C LYS A 269 2.35 0.82 -24.26
N ALA A 270 1.58 1.46 -23.38
CA ALA A 270 0.56 0.78 -22.60
C ALA A 270 -0.65 0.39 -23.46
N ASP A 271 -1.14 1.34 -24.28
CA ASP A 271 -2.19 1.11 -25.27
C ASP A 271 -2.16 2.22 -26.34
N PRO A 272 -2.17 1.88 -27.64
CA PRO A 272 -2.16 2.88 -28.73
C PRO A 272 -3.26 3.92 -28.60
N ALA A 273 -4.48 3.54 -28.20
CA ALA A 273 -5.58 4.47 -28.03
C ALA A 273 -5.38 5.40 -26.81
N TYR A 274 -4.71 4.93 -25.76
CA TYR A 274 -4.33 5.78 -24.64
C TYR A 274 -3.35 6.88 -25.07
N GLY A 275 -2.28 6.51 -25.77
CA GLY A 275 -1.33 7.49 -26.29
C GLY A 275 -1.96 8.50 -27.25
N ALA A 276 -2.77 8.01 -28.20
CA ALA A 276 -3.45 8.88 -29.17
C ALA A 276 -4.45 9.82 -28.49
N GLY A 277 -5.19 9.35 -27.49
CA GLY A 277 -6.14 10.19 -26.72
C GLY A 277 -5.45 11.31 -25.96
N VAL A 278 -4.32 11.04 -25.30
CA VAL A 278 -3.52 12.06 -24.62
C VAL A 278 -2.89 13.05 -25.62
N ALA A 279 -2.36 12.57 -26.75
CA ALA A 279 -1.81 13.43 -27.80
C ALA A 279 -2.88 14.42 -28.31
N ASN A 280 -4.08 13.91 -28.65
CA ASN A 280 -5.19 14.74 -29.10
C ASN A 280 -5.61 15.77 -28.04
N ALA A 281 -5.69 15.38 -26.78
CA ALA A 281 -6.02 16.29 -25.68
C ALA A 281 -4.99 17.40 -25.47
N LEU A 282 -3.72 17.15 -25.85
CA LEU A 282 -2.62 18.14 -25.86
C LEU A 282 -2.52 18.92 -27.20
N GLY A 283 -3.43 18.68 -28.14
CA GLY A 283 -3.42 19.34 -29.45
C GLY A 283 -2.31 18.86 -30.38
N MET A 284 -1.82 17.63 -30.19
CA MET A 284 -0.79 17.01 -31.03
C MET A 284 -1.34 15.82 -31.81
N THR A 285 -0.80 15.60 -33.02
CA THR A 285 -1.06 14.40 -33.80
C THR A 285 -0.06 13.30 -33.46
N MET A 286 -0.42 12.04 -33.69
CA MET A 286 0.53 10.93 -33.49
C MET A 286 1.69 10.99 -34.50
N ASP A 287 1.49 11.58 -35.69
CA ASP A 287 2.58 11.79 -36.65
C ASP A 287 3.62 12.77 -36.10
N GLU A 288 3.20 13.87 -35.48
CA GLU A 288 4.12 14.80 -34.79
C GLU A 288 4.85 14.09 -33.66
N VAL A 289 4.17 13.28 -32.86
CA VAL A 289 4.77 12.52 -31.75
C VAL A 289 5.82 11.52 -32.26
N ASN A 290 5.50 10.79 -33.33
CA ASN A 290 6.37 9.75 -33.88
C ASN A 290 7.61 10.34 -34.57
N ASN A 291 7.44 11.42 -35.31
CA ASN A 291 8.51 12.08 -36.05
C ASN A 291 9.35 13.04 -35.20
N PHE A 292 9.03 13.26 -33.96
CA PHE A 292 9.80 14.13 -33.07
C PHE A 292 11.13 13.49 -32.69
N HIS A 293 12.22 14.15 -33.02
CA HIS A 293 13.57 13.81 -32.58
C HIS A 293 13.92 14.66 -31.36
N ASP A 294 14.14 14.02 -30.22
CA ASP A 294 14.59 14.70 -29.02
C ASP A 294 16.07 15.06 -29.15
N PRO A 295 16.45 16.36 -29.19
CA PRO A 295 17.83 16.75 -29.39
C PRO A 295 18.76 16.44 -28.20
N ARG A 296 18.21 15.83 -27.15
CA ARG A 296 18.92 15.50 -25.89
C ARG A 296 19.14 14.01 -25.69
N ILE A 297 18.74 13.16 -26.64
CA ILE A 297 18.96 11.70 -26.64
C ILE A 297 19.84 11.32 -27.81
#